data_c63ef5efd336160e726827dc123c5621
#
_entry.id   c63ef5efd336160e726827dc123c5621
#
_cell.length_a   1.000
_cell.length_b   1.000
_cell.length_c   1.000
_cell.angle_alpha   90.00
_cell.angle_beta   90.00
_cell.angle_gamma   90.00
#
_symmetry.space_group_name_H-M   'P 1'
#
loop_
_entity.id
_entity.type
_entity.pdbx_description
1 polymer ?
#
loop_
_entity_poly.entity_id
_entity_poly.type
_entity_poly.pdbx_seq_one_letter_code
_entity_poly.pdbx_strand_id
1 'polypeptide(L)'
;MTDILEQIAAYKREDVAARKRARPFAEIESEALVAGMPRGFTAALRKRAEPGRPALIAEVKKASPSKGLIRADFDPPSLARAYEAGGAACLSILTDGPSFQGDDAYLVAVRAAVALPCLR
;
A
#
# COMPACT_ATOMS: atom_id res chain seq x y z
N MET A 1 -15.78 -24.73 6.88
CA MET A 1 -15.22 -23.47 7.40
C MET A 1 -14.70 -22.66 6.21
N THR A 2 -15.20 -21.45 6.02
CA THR A 2 -14.76 -20.62 4.89
C THR A 2 -13.35 -20.10 5.15
N ASP A 3 -12.46 -20.26 4.17
CA ASP A 3 -11.10 -19.72 4.25
C ASP A 3 -11.15 -18.19 4.34
N ILE A 4 -10.21 -17.61 5.11
CA ILE A 4 -10.10 -16.15 5.25
C ILE A 4 -9.87 -15.46 3.90
N LEU A 5 -9.15 -16.09 2.99
CA LEU A 5 -8.92 -15.57 1.64
C LEU A 5 -10.22 -15.52 0.83
N GLU A 6 -11.07 -16.51 0.96
CA GLU A 6 -12.40 -16.52 0.30
C GLU A 6 -13.30 -15.41 0.86
N GLN A 7 -13.26 -15.19 2.17
CA GLN A 7 -13.99 -14.10 2.81
C GLN A 7 -13.52 -12.73 2.32
N ILE A 8 -12.21 -12.53 2.27
CA ILE A 8 -11.60 -11.29 1.73
C ILE A 8 -12.00 -11.10 0.26
N ALA A 9 -11.89 -12.14 -0.56
CA ALA A 9 -12.26 -12.07 -1.97
C ALA A 9 -13.74 -11.72 -2.16
N ALA A 10 -14.62 -12.26 -1.31
CA ALA A 10 -16.06 -11.99 -1.38
C ALA A 10 -16.35 -10.49 -1.15
N TYR A 11 -15.93 -9.92 -0.02
CA TYR A 11 -16.22 -8.51 0.25
C TYR A 11 -15.45 -7.57 -0.68
N LYS A 12 -14.26 -7.96 -1.18
CA LYS A 12 -13.51 -7.17 -2.16
C LYS A 12 -14.24 -7.07 -3.50
N ARG A 13 -14.91 -8.13 -3.95
CA ARG A 13 -15.73 -8.07 -5.17
C ARG A 13 -16.86 -7.05 -5.00
N GLU A 14 -17.51 -7.03 -3.84
CA GLU A 14 -18.56 -6.05 -3.54
C GLU A 14 -18.01 -4.62 -3.45
N ASP A 15 -16.89 -4.43 -2.74
CA ASP A 15 -16.22 -3.14 -2.61
C ASP A 15 -15.80 -2.59 -3.99
N VAL A 16 -15.17 -3.39 -4.82
CA VAL A 16 -14.77 -3.00 -6.17
C VAL A 16 -15.98 -2.64 -7.03
N ALA A 17 -17.07 -3.42 -6.95
CA ALA A 17 -18.29 -3.12 -7.68
C ALA A 17 -18.89 -1.76 -7.24
N ALA A 18 -18.92 -1.50 -5.95
CA ALA A 18 -19.38 -0.21 -5.41
C ALA A 18 -18.49 0.96 -5.85
N ARG A 19 -17.18 0.79 -5.79
CA ARG A 19 -16.20 1.82 -6.24
C ARG A 19 -16.35 2.11 -7.73
N LYS A 20 -16.55 1.10 -8.57
CA LYS A 20 -16.77 1.26 -10.02
C LYS A 20 -18.07 2.02 -10.33
N ARG A 21 -19.12 1.83 -9.52
CA ARG A 21 -20.35 2.62 -9.66
C ARG A 21 -20.15 4.08 -9.26
N ALA A 22 -19.44 4.33 -8.16
CA ALA A 22 -19.18 5.68 -7.68
C ALA A 22 -18.21 6.45 -8.58
N ARG A 23 -17.24 5.74 -9.18
CA ARG A 23 -16.17 6.32 -9.99
C ARG A 23 -15.81 5.36 -11.12
N PRO A 24 -16.41 5.55 -12.32
CA PRO A 24 -16.22 4.65 -13.47
C PRO A 24 -14.77 4.54 -13.91
N PHE A 25 -14.42 3.41 -14.53
CA PHE A 25 -13.06 3.14 -15.02
C PHE A 25 -12.52 4.25 -15.91
N ALA A 26 -13.34 4.78 -16.83
CA ALA A 26 -12.93 5.85 -17.73
C ALA A 26 -12.49 7.13 -16.99
N GLU A 27 -13.10 7.43 -15.84
CA GLU A 27 -12.71 8.56 -14.99
C GLU A 27 -11.35 8.30 -14.34
N ILE A 28 -11.15 7.11 -13.75
CA ILE A 28 -9.87 6.69 -13.18
C ILE A 28 -8.76 6.72 -14.22
N GLU A 29 -9.03 6.22 -15.43
CA GLU A 29 -8.07 6.21 -16.53
C GLU A 29 -7.66 7.64 -16.93
N SER A 30 -8.62 8.55 -17.06
CA SER A 30 -8.36 9.95 -17.37
C SER A 30 -7.50 10.63 -16.30
N GLU A 31 -7.78 10.37 -15.02
CA GLU A 31 -7.00 10.90 -13.92
C GLU A 31 -5.58 10.31 -13.88
N ALA A 32 -5.44 9.02 -14.18
CA ALA A 32 -4.13 8.36 -14.24
C ALA A 32 -3.22 8.98 -15.31
N LEU A 33 -3.78 9.38 -16.45
CA LEU A 33 -3.02 10.02 -17.53
C LEU A 33 -2.42 11.38 -17.14
N VAL A 34 -3.02 12.07 -16.19
CA VAL A 34 -2.55 13.39 -15.72
C VAL A 34 -1.87 13.34 -14.35
N ALA A 35 -1.78 12.19 -13.72
CA ALA A 35 -1.22 12.02 -12.38
C ALA A 35 0.31 12.17 -12.30
N GLY A 36 0.98 12.29 -13.44
CA GLY A 36 2.44 12.36 -13.51
C GLY A 36 3.12 10.98 -13.54
N MET A 37 4.43 11.00 -13.57
CA MET A 37 5.23 9.77 -13.71
C MET A 37 5.26 8.96 -12.41
N PRO A 38 5.13 7.62 -12.49
CA PRO A 38 5.40 6.76 -11.35
C PRO A 38 6.84 6.90 -10.86
N ARG A 39 7.06 6.58 -9.58
CA ARG A 39 8.40 6.71 -8.96
C ARG A 39 9.37 5.58 -9.29
N GLY A 40 8.95 4.60 -10.10
CA GLY A 40 9.84 3.52 -10.55
C GLY A 40 10.09 2.46 -9.49
N PHE A 41 9.07 1.71 -9.10
CA PHE A 41 9.16 0.67 -8.07
C PHE A 41 10.21 -0.40 -8.40
N THR A 42 10.14 -0.97 -9.59
CA THR A 42 11.11 -1.99 -10.04
C THR A 42 12.52 -1.43 -10.14
N ALA A 43 12.69 -0.22 -10.68
CA ALA A 43 13.99 0.42 -10.79
C ALA A 43 14.63 0.68 -9.42
N ALA A 44 13.83 1.09 -8.44
CA ALA A 44 14.31 1.29 -7.06
C ALA A 44 14.81 -0.01 -6.44
N LEU A 45 14.09 -1.12 -6.65
CA LEU A 45 14.52 -2.43 -6.19
C LEU A 45 15.83 -2.87 -6.85
N ARG A 46 15.93 -2.75 -8.16
CA ARG A 46 17.15 -3.12 -8.91
C ARG A 46 18.36 -2.31 -8.47
N LYS A 47 18.18 -1.00 -8.25
CA LYS A 47 19.26 -0.12 -7.79
C LYS A 47 19.82 -0.54 -6.42
N ARG A 48 18.99 -1.08 -5.53
CA ARG A 48 19.39 -1.52 -4.19
C ARG A 48 19.84 -2.98 -4.15
N ALA A 49 19.37 -3.83 -5.04
CA ALA A 49 19.69 -5.26 -5.10
C ALA A 49 21.04 -5.50 -5.76
N GLU A 50 22.11 -5.06 -5.12
CA GLU A 50 23.48 -5.37 -5.54
C GLU A 50 23.96 -6.69 -4.87
N PRO A 51 25.02 -7.36 -5.40
CA PRO A 51 25.56 -8.56 -4.78
C PRO A 51 25.86 -8.34 -3.28
N GLY A 52 25.25 -9.18 -2.42
CA GLY A 52 25.40 -9.11 -0.97
C GLY A 52 24.53 -8.05 -0.26
N ARG A 53 23.69 -7.34 -0.99
CA ARG A 53 22.80 -6.31 -0.40
C ARG A 53 21.35 -6.54 -0.85
N PRO A 54 20.45 -6.96 0.04
CA PRO A 54 19.05 -7.14 -0.31
C PRO A 54 18.36 -5.78 -0.51
N ALA A 55 17.41 -5.72 -1.44
CA ALA A 55 16.48 -4.61 -1.58
C ALA A 55 15.25 -4.88 -0.70
N LEU A 56 14.91 -3.94 0.18
CA LEU A 56 13.82 -4.09 1.13
C LEU A 56 12.55 -3.38 0.66
N ILE A 57 11.45 -4.12 0.63
CA ILE A 57 10.10 -3.56 0.58
C ILE A 57 9.59 -3.55 2.03
N ALA A 58 9.46 -2.38 2.64
CA ALA A 58 8.96 -2.27 4.00
C ALA A 58 7.45 -2.08 4.00
N GLU A 59 6.74 -2.75 4.90
CA GLU A 59 5.28 -2.76 4.95
C GLU A 59 4.75 -1.85 6.05
N VAL A 60 3.77 -1.02 5.71
CA VAL A 60 3.00 -0.17 6.62
C VAL A 60 1.66 -0.86 6.87
N LYS A 61 1.54 -1.52 8.02
CA LYS A 61 0.40 -2.37 8.37
C LYS A 61 0.00 -2.17 9.82
N LYS A 62 -1.27 -1.82 10.05
CA LYS A 62 -1.83 -1.62 11.39
C LYS A 62 -2.31 -2.92 12.03
N ALA A 63 -2.96 -3.76 11.25
CA ALA A 63 -3.57 -5.01 11.71
C ALA A 63 -3.56 -6.07 10.60
N SER A 64 -3.77 -7.31 10.96
CA SER A 64 -3.95 -8.42 10.02
C SER A 64 -4.91 -9.46 10.58
N PRO A 65 -5.51 -10.32 9.71
CA PRO A 65 -6.39 -11.40 10.17
C PRO A 65 -5.71 -12.37 11.13
N SER A 66 -4.43 -12.67 10.91
CA SER A 66 -3.69 -13.65 11.73
C SER A 66 -3.16 -13.09 13.05
N LYS A 67 -2.88 -11.79 13.12
CA LYS A 67 -2.23 -11.14 14.29
C LYS A 67 -3.14 -10.15 15.01
N GLY A 68 -4.30 -9.81 14.46
CA GLY A 68 -5.15 -8.75 14.99
C GLY A 68 -4.45 -7.39 14.93
N LEU A 69 -4.70 -6.54 15.91
CA LEU A 69 -4.06 -5.24 16.01
C LEU A 69 -2.56 -5.41 16.28
N ILE A 70 -1.73 -4.89 15.36
CA ILE A 70 -0.26 -4.96 15.46
C ILE A 70 0.29 -3.71 16.12
N ARG A 71 -0.27 -2.54 15.79
CA ARG A 71 0.21 -1.27 16.30
C ARG A 71 -0.95 -0.30 16.57
N ALA A 72 -1.21 -0.02 17.84
CA ALA A 72 -2.29 0.87 18.27
C ALA A 72 -1.98 2.35 17.95
N ASP A 73 -0.72 2.78 18.16
CA ASP A 73 -0.21 4.12 17.88
C ASP A 73 0.22 4.26 16.40
N PHE A 74 -0.67 3.92 15.48
CA PHE A 74 -0.37 3.81 14.06
C PHE A 74 -0.36 5.18 13.38
N ASP A 75 0.83 5.64 12.99
CA ASP A 75 1.05 6.85 12.21
C ASP A 75 1.81 6.51 10.91
N PRO A 76 1.11 6.28 9.79
CA PRO A 76 1.73 5.88 8.54
C PRO A 76 2.85 6.80 8.04
N PRO A 77 2.71 8.14 8.05
CA PRO A 77 3.79 9.02 7.63
C PRO A 77 5.07 8.88 8.45
N SER A 78 4.96 8.76 9.77
CA SER A 78 6.12 8.56 10.66
C SER A 78 6.82 7.24 10.40
N LEU A 79 6.04 6.15 10.22
CA LEU A 79 6.59 4.83 9.87
C LEU A 79 7.30 4.87 8.52
N ALA A 80 6.70 5.50 7.53
CA ALA A 80 7.29 5.64 6.20
C ALA A 80 8.63 6.40 6.25
N ARG A 81 8.70 7.49 6.99
CA ARG A 81 9.93 8.26 7.18
C ARG A 81 11.02 7.43 7.88
N ALA A 82 10.65 6.65 8.88
CA ALA A 82 11.57 5.75 9.56
C ALA A 82 12.11 4.66 8.62
N TYR A 83 11.27 4.06 7.81
CA TYR A 83 11.68 3.09 6.79
C TYR A 83 12.59 3.72 5.74
N GLU A 84 12.28 4.93 5.27
CA GLU A 84 13.12 5.65 4.31
C GLU A 84 14.50 5.94 4.90
N ALA A 85 14.55 6.46 6.10
CA ALA A 85 15.80 6.73 6.82
C ALA A 85 16.62 5.45 7.07
N GLY A 86 15.94 4.32 7.31
CA GLY A 86 16.55 3.01 7.51
C GLY A 86 17.06 2.34 6.23
N GLY A 87 16.77 2.89 5.06
CA GLY A 87 17.28 2.39 3.77
C GLY A 87 16.35 1.48 3.00
N ALA A 88 15.05 1.46 3.29
CA ALA A 88 14.08 0.74 2.46
C ALA A 88 14.12 1.25 1.01
N ALA A 89 13.97 0.35 0.06
CA ALA A 89 13.91 0.69 -1.36
C ALA A 89 12.50 1.14 -1.79
N CYS A 90 11.49 0.49 -1.25
CA CYS A 90 10.08 0.70 -1.56
C CYS A 90 9.22 0.48 -0.31
N LEU A 91 7.97 0.89 -0.39
CA LEU A 91 6.97 0.67 0.66
C LEU A 91 5.76 -0.10 0.12
N SER A 92 5.16 -0.93 0.97
CA SER A 92 3.86 -1.55 0.76
C SER A 92 2.89 -1.00 1.80
N ILE A 93 1.76 -0.44 1.38
CA ILE A 93 0.79 0.18 2.28
C ILE A 93 -0.54 -0.57 2.20
N LEU A 94 -0.98 -1.12 3.32
CA LEU A 94 -2.27 -1.80 3.43
C LEU A 94 -3.40 -0.79 3.48
N THR A 95 -4.30 -0.85 2.49
CA THR A 95 -5.46 0.04 2.39
C THR A 95 -6.77 -0.66 2.67
N ASP A 96 -6.76 -1.98 2.83
CA ASP A 96 -7.95 -2.76 3.16
C ASP A 96 -8.46 -2.45 4.57
N GLY A 97 -9.74 -2.07 4.69
CA GLY A 97 -10.35 -1.74 5.97
C GLY A 97 -10.69 -2.95 6.82
N PRO A 98 -11.57 -3.85 6.35
CA PRO A 98 -12.14 -4.91 7.21
C PRO A 98 -11.12 -5.87 7.82
N SER A 99 -10.10 -6.28 7.08
CA SER A 99 -9.13 -7.28 7.53
C SER A 99 -7.81 -6.70 8.03
N PHE A 100 -7.44 -5.48 7.60
CA PHE A 100 -6.13 -4.89 7.90
C PHE A 100 -6.22 -3.51 8.59
N GLN A 101 -7.40 -3.01 8.87
CA GLN A 101 -7.64 -1.67 9.40
C GLN A 101 -6.90 -0.59 8.60
N GLY A 102 -6.81 -0.78 7.28
CA GLY A 102 -6.22 0.14 6.34
C GLY A 102 -7.20 1.22 5.86
N ASP A 103 -6.67 2.17 5.10
CA ASP A 103 -7.44 3.25 4.49
C ASP A 103 -6.66 3.78 3.29
N ASP A 104 -7.36 4.17 2.22
CA ASP A 104 -6.75 4.80 1.05
C ASP A 104 -6.00 6.09 1.42
N ALA A 105 -6.48 6.81 2.43
CA ALA A 105 -5.84 8.01 2.95
C ALA A 105 -4.41 7.75 3.47
N TYR A 106 -4.13 6.56 3.96
CA TYR A 106 -2.76 6.19 4.40
C TYR A 106 -1.77 6.21 3.25
N LEU A 107 -2.16 5.69 2.09
CA LEU A 107 -1.32 5.73 0.89
C LEU A 107 -1.03 7.17 0.45
N VAL A 108 -2.05 8.02 0.45
CA VAL A 108 -1.90 9.45 0.10
C VAL A 108 -0.95 10.15 1.07
N ALA A 109 -1.14 9.95 2.38
CA ALA A 109 -0.30 10.56 3.41
C ALA A 109 1.15 10.09 3.35
N VAL A 110 1.38 8.80 3.12
CA VAL A 110 2.73 8.24 2.97
C VAL A 110 3.42 8.80 1.74
N ARG A 111 2.73 8.85 0.60
CA ARG A 111 3.32 9.43 -0.62
C ARG A 111 3.69 10.90 -0.47
N ALA A 112 2.96 11.66 0.32
CA ALA A 112 3.30 13.05 0.64
C ALA A 112 4.50 13.17 1.58
N ALA A 113 4.74 12.18 2.43
CA ALA A 113 5.77 12.22 3.47
C ALA A 113 7.16 11.76 2.99
N VAL A 114 7.24 10.86 2.00
CA VAL A 114 8.48 10.25 1.52
C VAL A 114 8.56 10.24 -0.01
N ALA A 115 9.78 10.04 -0.52
CA ALA A 115 10.03 9.92 -1.96
C ALA A 115 10.01 8.48 -2.48
N LEU A 116 9.92 7.48 -1.61
CA LEU A 116 9.96 6.07 -1.98
C LEU A 116 8.77 5.67 -2.87
N PRO A 117 8.99 4.77 -3.84
CA PRO A 117 7.89 4.13 -4.55
C PRO A 117 7.01 3.32 -3.61
N CYS A 118 5.70 3.35 -3.86
CA CYS A 118 4.70 2.70 -3.02
C CYS A 118 3.86 1.70 -3.81
N LEU A 119 3.62 0.53 -3.21
CA LEU A 119 2.68 -0.48 -3.63
C LEU A 119 1.43 -0.40 -2.74
N ARG A 120 0.26 -0.44 -3.34
CA ARG A 120 -1.02 -0.53 -2.66
C ARG A 120 -1.42 -1.99 -2.46
#